data_1fdb2d8c7579aa852f70705143413bd5
#
_entry.id   1fdb2d8c7579aa852f70705143413bd5
#
_cell.length_a   1.000
_cell.length_b   1.000
_cell.length_c   1.000
_cell.angle_alpha   90.00
_cell.angle_beta   90.00
_cell.angle_gamma   90.00
#
_symmetry.space_group_name_H-M   'P 1'
#
loop_
_entity.id
_entity.type
_entity.pdbx_description
1 polymer ?
#
loop_
_entity_poly.entity_id
_entity_poly.type
_entity_poly.pdbx_seq_one_letter_code
_entity_poly.pdbx_strand_id
1 'polypeptide(L)'
;VGFIALFGLILQKKSWDKVAIGTIKTIVGFVIFSAGSSLATSSLNSFQTLFTKAFNLEGVLPLAEAVTALAQNKFGSIVALIMVAGFIANLIVARFTPLKYIFLTGQHNLYLAALLTVIFKANGMSDGLTIFLGAIILGVSAALFPAIAQKGMRKITGEDELAMGHYVTIAYAISSFIGSKIGNPEDSTEKLKLPSWLMIFKDYIVSVTLSV
;
A
#
# COMPACT_ATOMS: atom_id res chain seq x y z
N VAL A 1 -15.20 1.06 5.48
CA VAL A 1 -14.87 -0.37 5.32
C VAL A 1 -16.10 -1.23 5.54
N GLY A 2 -16.81 -1.12 6.70
CA GLY A 2 -18.01 -1.93 7.00
C GLY A 2 -19.10 -1.84 5.95
N PHE A 3 -19.45 -0.65 5.47
CA PHE A 3 -20.45 -0.48 4.40
C PHE A 3 -20.02 -1.17 3.09
N ILE A 4 -18.75 -1.11 2.74
CA ILE A 4 -18.23 -1.77 1.53
C ILE A 4 -18.37 -3.29 1.68
N ALA A 5 -18.01 -3.84 2.85
CA ALA A 5 -18.17 -5.26 3.14
C ALA A 5 -19.65 -5.69 3.10
N LEU A 6 -20.53 -4.90 3.71
CA LEU A 6 -21.98 -5.13 3.71
C LEU A 6 -22.52 -5.22 2.28
N PHE A 7 -22.27 -4.19 1.47
CA PHE A 7 -22.71 -4.15 0.07
C PHE A 7 -22.12 -5.29 -0.76
N GLY A 8 -20.81 -5.53 -0.62
CA GLY A 8 -20.14 -6.61 -1.34
C GLY A 8 -20.72 -7.99 -1.03
N LEU A 9 -21.03 -8.28 0.23
CA LEU A 9 -21.62 -9.56 0.64
C LEU A 9 -23.08 -9.69 0.18
N ILE A 10 -23.85 -8.59 0.17
CA ILE A 10 -25.22 -8.57 -0.38
C ILE A 10 -25.19 -8.83 -1.89
N LEU A 11 -24.31 -8.17 -2.63
CA LEU A 11 -24.17 -8.39 -4.08
C LEU A 11 -23.74 -9.82 -4.42
N GLN A 12 -22.97 -10.46 -3.55
CA GLN A 12 -22.62 -11.88 -3.66
C GLN A 12 -23.76 -12.82 -3.27
N LYS A 13 -24.95 -12.30 -2.95
CA LYS A 13 -26.15 -13.07 -2.56
C LYS A 13 -25.88 -14.05 -1.40
N LYS A 14 -25.01 -13.66 -0.45
CA LYS A 14 -24.76 -14.46 0.76
C LYS A 14 -25.99 -14.44 1.67
N SER A 15 -26.16 -15.48 2.48
CA SER A 15 -27.21 -15.55 3.51
C SER A 15 -27.03 -14.42 4.54
N TRP A 16 -28.11 -13.94 5.14
CA TRP A 16 -28.10 -12.78 6.03
C TRP A 16 -27.17 -12.94 7.23
N ASP A 17 -27.09 -14.12 7.80
CA ASP A 17 -26.14 -14.47 8.85
C ASP A 17 -24.68 -14.24 8.42
N LYS A 18 -24.32 -14.70 7.21
CA LYS A 18 -22.98 -14.49 6.64
C LYS A 18 -22.70 -13.02 6.31
N VAL A 19 -23.71 -12.28 5.87
CA VAL A 19 -23.60 -10.83 5.62
C VAL A 19 -23.34 -10.11 6.94
N ALA A 20 -24.12 -10.38 7.98
CA ALA A 20 -23.95 -9.73 9.28
C ALA A 20 -22.58 -10.07 9.91
N ILE A 21 -22.26 -11.35 10.01
CA ILE A 21 -21.00 -11.82 10.60
C ILE A 21 -19.80 -11.30 9.81
N GLY A 22 -19.83 -11.37 8.49
CA GLY A 22 -18.74 -10.91 7.63
C GLY A 22 -18.52 -9.40 7.75
N THR A 23 -19.59 -8.61 7.81
CA THR A 23 -19.52 -7.17 8.00
C THR A 23 -18.90 -6.81 9.36
N ILE A 24 -19.37 -7.44 10.44
CA ILE A 24 -18.86 -7.21 11.80
C ILE A 24 -17.38 -7.61 11.88
N LYS A 25 -17.03 -8.80 11.38
CA LYS A 25 -15.62 -9.26 11.35
C LYS A 25 -14.73 -8.30 10.58
N THR A 26 -15.19 -7.74 9.47
CA THR A 26 -14.44 -6.76 8.68
C THR A 26 -14.22 -5.47 9.46
N ILE A 27 -15.25 -4.97 10.16
CA ILE A 27 -15.12 -3.76 11.00
C ILE A 27 -14.14 -4.00 12.14
N VAL A 28 -14.32 -5.08 12.90
CA VAL A 28 -13.47 -5.41 14.04
C VAL A 28 -12.02 -5.66 13.60
N GLY A 29 -11.83 -6.43 12.54
CA GLY A 29 -10.48 -6.67 11.98
C GLY A 29 -9.80 -5.37 11.54
N PHE A 30 -10.54 -4.44 10.94
CA PHE A 30 -9.99 -3.14 10.55
C PHE A 30 -9.63 -2.28 11.77
N VAL A 31 -10.42 -2.30 12.84
CA VAL A 31 -10.11 -1.58 14.10
C VAL A 31 -8.85 -2.15 14.74
N ILE A 32 -8.73 -3.48 14.84
CA ILE A 32 -7.53 -4.14 15.39
C ILE A 32 -6.29 -3.80 14.54
N PHE A 33 -6.41 -3.90 13.21
CA PHE A 33 -5.34 -3.52 12.29
C PHE A 33 -4.91 -2.05 12.48
N SER A 34 -5.87 -1.13 12.58
CA SER A 34 -5.59 0.29 12.77
C SER A 34 -4.89 0.57 14.10
N ALA A 35 -5.31 -0.09 15.17
CA ALA A 35 -4.66 0.04 16.49
C ALA A 35 -3.22 -0.47 16.46
N GLY A 36 -2.99 -1.66 15.88
CA GLY A 36 -1.63 -2.21 15.71
C GLY A 36 -0.75 -1.34 14.83
N SER A 37 -1.29 -0.80 13.73
CA SER A 37 -0.57 0.11 12.84
C SER A 37 -0.18 1.41 13.55
N SER A 38 -1.06 1.96 14.40
CA SER A 38 -0.77 3.17 15.18
C SER A 38 0.36 2.94 16.20
N LEU A 39 0.37 1.80 16.88
CA LEU A 39 1.44 1.43 17.79
C LEU A 39 2.78 1.29 17.06
N ALA A 40 2.81 0.56 15.97
CA ALA A 40 4.02 0.40 15.16
C ALA A 40 4.55 1.75 14.64
N THR A 41 3.66 2.62 14.14
CA THR A 41 4.04 3.95 13.67
C THR A 41 4.61 4.82 14.80
N SER A 42 4.01 4.77 15.99
CA SER A 42 4.52 5.51 17.16
C SER A 42 5.93 5.07 17.54
N SER A 43 6.18 3.77 17.54
CA SER A 43 7.49 3.19 17.85
C SER A 43 8.55 3.56 16.79
N LEU A 44 8.18 3.50 15.51
CA LEU A 44 9.04 3.93 14.40
C LEU A 44 9.40 5.42 14.48
N ASN A 45 8.48 6.28 14.90
CA ASN A 45 8.76 7.70 15.10
C ASN A 45 9.78 7.93 16.21
N SER A 46 9.67 7.18 17.31
CA SER A 46 10.65 7.24 18.41
C SER A 46 12.02 6.74 17.95
N PHE A 47 12.07 5.62 17.23
CA PHE A 47 13.29 5.08 16.64
C PHE A 47 13.93 6.06 15.66
N GLN A 48 13.13 6.69 14.78
CA GLN A 48 13.61 7.70 13.82
C GLN A 48 14.33 8.85 14.52
N THR A 49 13.78 9.34 15.64
CA THR A 49 14.39 10.42 16.42
C THR A 49 15.76 10.01 16.96
N LEU A 50 15.87 8.79 17.49
CA LEU A 50 17.15 8.24 17.98
C LEU A 50 18.15 8.05 16.84
N PHE A 51 17.70 7.48 15.73
CA PHE A 51 18.52 7.23 14.56
C PHE A 51 19.08 8.53 13.97
N THR A 52 18.23 9.55 13.80
CA THR A 52 18.64 10.87 13.31
C THR A 52 19.70 11.50 14.20
N LYS A 53 19.54 11.40 15.52
CA LYS A 53 20.54 11.90 16.48
C LYS A 53 21.85 11.09 16.46
N ALA A 54 21.74 9.76 16.42
CA ALA A 54 22.90 8.87 16.46
C ALA A 54 23.82 9.03 15.23
N PHE A 55 23.22 9.27 14.06
CA PHE A 55 23.96 9.43 12.81
C PHE A 55 24.15 10.88 12.38
N ASN A 56 23.78 11.84 13.24
CA ASN A 56 23.87 13.29 12.97
C ASN A 56 23.28 13.68 11.61
N LEU A 57 22.09 13.14 11.31
CA LEU A 57 21.40 13.42 10.06
C LEU A 57 20.67 14.77 10.17
N GLU A 58 20.93 15.65 9.24
CA GLU A 58 20.22 16.92 9.10
C GLU A 58 19.10 16.76 8.07
N GLY A 59 17.92 17.25 8.40
CA GLY A 59 16.78 17.27 7.51
C GLY A 59 15.52 16.62 8.10
N VAL A 60 14.41 16.77 7.39
CA VAL A 60 13.14 16.14 7.72
C VAL A 60 13.01 14.89 6.86
N LEU A 61 12.89 13.72 7.50
CA LEU A 61 12.45 12.49 6.84
C LEU A 61 10.92 12.47 6.89
N PRO A 62 10.24 12.92 5.84
CA PRO A 62 8.78 12.96 5.87
C PRO A 62 8.23 11.53 5.76
N LEU A 63 7.54 11.09 6.80
CA LEU A 63 6.73 9.89 6.70
C LEU A 63 5.55 10.14 5.76
N ALA A 64 5.14 9.12 5.01
CA ALA A 64 4.00 9.23 4.09
C ALA A 64 2.72 9.68 4.82
N GLU A 65 2.54 9.26 6.06
CA GLU A 65 1.44 9.65 6.94
C GLU A 65 1.46 11.15 7.26
N ALA A 66 2.63 11.70 7.58
CA ALA A 66 2.77 13.12 7.90
C ALA A 66 2.50 14.00 6.67
N VAL A 67 3.03 13.64 5.51
CA VAL A 67 2.75 14.33 4.24
C VAL A 67 1.26 14.25 3.92
N THR A 68 0.64 13.09 4.11
CA THR A 68 -0.78 12.87 3.86
C THR A 68 -1.65 13.71 4.80
N ALA A 69 -1.33 13.74 6.10
CA ALA A 69 -2.06 14.56 7.07
C ALA A 69 -1.98 16.05 6.73
N LEU A 70 -0.81 16.52 6.33
CA LEU A 70 -0.59 17.92 5.92
C LEU A 70 -1.37 18.26 4.63
N ALA A 71 -1.35 17.37 3.65
CA ALA A 71 -2.09 17.50 2.42
C ALA A 71 -3.61 17.51 2.67
N GLN A 72 -4.11 16.63 3.52
CA GLN A 72 -5.52 16.57 3.88
C GLN A 72 -5.98 17.83 4.62
N ASN A 73 -5.17 18.35 5.54
CA ASN A 73 -5.51 19.58 6.27
C ASN A 73 -5.58 20.82 5.37
N LYS A 74 -4.64 20.94 4.42
CA LYS A 74 -4.57 22.13 3.55
C LYS A 74 -5.36 21.99 2.25
N PHE A 75 -5.43 20.80 1.68
CA PHE A 75 -5.89 20.52 0.33
C PHE A 75 -6.80 19.29 0.27
N GLY A 76 -7.53 18.97 1.33
CA GLY A 76 -8.31 17.72 1.44
C GLY A 76 -9.28 17.49 0.29
N SER A 77 -9.92 18.54 -0.21
CA SER A 77 -10.83 18.44 -1.38
C SER A 77 -10.08 18.06 -2.66
N ILE A 78 -8.89 18.62 -2.88
CA ILE A 78 -8.06 18.31 -4.06
C ILE A 78 -7.59 16.85 -3.99
N VAL A 79 -7.11 16.42 -2.82
CA VAL A 79 -6.69 15.02 -2.58
C VAL A 79 -7.84 14.05 -2.87
N ALA A 80 -9.03 14.33 -2.34
CA ALA A 80 -10.22 13.51 -2.56
C ALA A 80 -10.62 13.45 -4.05
N LEU A 81 -10.57 14.57 -4.75
CA LEU A 81 -10.88 14.64 -6.18
C LEU A 81 -9.86 13.89 -7.03
N ILE A 82 -8.56 13.98 -6.69
CA ILE A 82 -7.52 13.18 -7.36
C ILE A 82 -7.77 11.69 -7.13
N MET A 83 -8.14 11.27 -5.92
CA MET A 83 -8.44 9.85 -5.64
C MET A 83 -9.60 9.34 -6.50
N VAL A 84 -10.72 10.06 -6.51
CA VAL A 84 -11.91 9.66 -7.28
C VAL A 84 -11.64 9.67 -8.78
N ALA A 85 -11.11 10.78 -9.29
CA ALA A 85 -10.81 10.91 -10.72
C ALA A 85 -9.69 9.94 -11.16
N GLY A 86 -8.69 9.73 -10.31
CA GLY A 86 -7.62 8.77 -10.55
C GLY A 86 -8.11 7.33 -10.57
N PHE A 87 -9.06 6.97 -9.71
CA PHE A 87 -9.69 5.65 -9.77
C PHE A 87 -10.49 5.47 -11.08
N ILE A 88 -11.24 6.48 -11.50
CA ILE A 88 -11.93 6.46 -12.80
C ILE A 88 -10.90 6.32 -13.95
N ALA A 89 -9.81 7.08 -13.89
CA ALA A 89 -8.74 6.96 -14.88
C ALA A 89 -8.11 5.56 -14.89
N ASN A 90 -7.91 4.92 -13.71
CA ASN A 90 -7.45 3.54 -13.64
C ASN A 90 -8.43 2.57 -14.32
N LEU A 91 -9.74 2.73 -14.10
CA LEU A 91 -10.76 1.91 -14.78
C LEU A 91 -10.70 2.09 -16.30
N ILE A 92 -10.53 3.33 -16.77
CA ILE A 92 -10.40 3.63 -18.21
C ILE A 92 -9.14 2.97 -18.77
N VAL A 93 -7.98 3.12 -18.13
CA VAL A 93 -6.74 2.48 -18.54
C VAL A 93 -6.90 0.97 -18.55
N ALA A 94 -7.44 0.37 -17.50
CA ALA A 94 -7.67 -1.07 -17.43
C ALA A 94 -8.64 -1.57 -18.51
N ARG A 95 -9.64 -0.76 -18.90
CA ARG A 95 -10.63 -1.15 -19.92
C ARG A 95 -10.09 -1.05 -21.34
N PHE A 96 -9.33 0.00 -21.65
CA PHE A 96 -8.97 0.35 -23.04
C PHE A 96 -7.50 0.09 -23.40
N THR A 97 -6.67 -0.36 -22.45
CA THR A 97 -5.26 -0.69 -22.71
C THR A 97 -4.97 -2.16 -22.41
N PRO A 98 -3.80 -2.69 -22.78
CA PRO A 98 -3.36 -4.02 -22.34
C PRO A 98 -3.13 -4.16 -20.83
N LEU A 99 -3.05 -3.05 -20.10
CA LEU A 99 -2.85 -3.03 -18.65
C LEU A 99 -4.16 -3.30 -17.91
N LYS A 100 -4.56 -4.56 -17.82
CA LYS A 100 -5.86 -5.01 -17.28
C LYS A 100 -5.91 -5.07 -15.74
N TYR A 101 -5.32 -4.08 -15.06
CA TYR A 101 -5.17 -4.08 -13.61
C TYR A 101 -5.93 -2.94 -12.96
N ILE A 102 -6.65 -3.26 -11.88
CA ILE A 102 -7.38 -2.30 -11.05
C ILE A 102 -6.75 -2.31 -9.65
N PHE A 103 -6.26 -1.15 -9.22
CA PHE A 103 -5.57 -0.98 -7.96
C PHE A 103 -6.55 -0.62 -6.85
N LEU A 104 -6.82 -1.55 -5.94
CA LEU A 104 -7.83 -1.39 -4.89
C LEU A 104 -7.26 -0.98 -3.53
N THR A 105 -5.95 -0.80 -3.40
CA THR A 105 -5.30 -0.41 -2.14
C THR A 105 -5.52 1.07 -1.87
N GLY A 106 -6.63 1.41 -1.21
CA GLY A 106 -7.07 2.80 -0.99
C GLY A 106 -6.05 3.65 -0.23
N GLN A 107 -5.36 3.08 0.75
CA GLN A 107 -4.31 3.76 1.51
C GLN A 107 -3.16 4.25 0.61
N HIS A 108 -2.66 3.42 -0.27
CA HIS A 108 -1.60 3.80 -1.20
C HIS A 108 -2.07 4.86 -2.19
N ASN A 109 -3.30 4.74 -2.70
CA ASN A 109 -3.89 5.76 -3.56
C ASN A 109 -4.02 7.11 -2.84
N LEU A 110 -4.39 7.10 -1.56
CA LEU A 110 -4.43 8.30 -0.73
C LEU A 110 -3.04 8.93 -0.58
N TYR A 111 -2.02 8.12 -0.28
CA TYR A 111 -0.64 8.61 -0.15
C TYR A 111 -0.12 9.23 -1.44
N LEU A 112 -0.35 8.59 -2.57
CA LEU A 112 0.07 9.15 -3.86
C LEU A 112 -0.71 10.42 -4.20
N ALA A 113 -2.02 10.45 -4.00
CA ALA A 113 -2.84 11.63 -4.23
C ALA A 113 -2.38 12.81 -3.36
N ALA A 114 -2.09 12.56 -2.08
CA ALA A 114 -1.58 13.56 -1.16
C ALA A 114 -0.21 14.09 -1.58
N LEU A 115 0.71 13.19 -1.93
CA LEU A 115 2.06 13.54 -2.39
C LEU A 115 2.00 14.40 -3.66
N LEU A 116 1.25 13.98 -4.67
CA LEU A 116 1.08 14.74 -5.92
C LEU A 116 0.48 16.12 -5.64
N THR A 117 -0.52 16.19 -4.76
CA THR A 117 -1.13 17.46 -4.37
C THR A 117 -0.10 18.41 -3.78
N VAL A 118 0.69 17.95 -2.80
CA VAL A 118 1.70 18.78 -2.15
C VAL A 118 2.76 19.25 -3.15
N ILE A 119 3.26 18.36 -3.99
CA ILE A 119 4.27 18.68 -5.01
C ILE A 119 3.73 19.75 -5.98
N PHE A 120 2.54 19.55 -6.54
CA PHE A 120 1.98 20.46 -7.52
C PHE A 120 1.60 21.80 -6.91
N LYS A 121 1.01 21.80 -5.71
CA LYS A 121 0.66 23.05 -5.01
C LYS A 121 1.89 23.84 -4.54
N ALA A 122 2.95 23.16 -4.12
CA ALA A 122 4.23 23.80 -3.76
C ALA A 122 4.88 24.51 -4.96
N ASN A 123 4.63 24.01 -6.19
CA ASN A 123 5.10 24.62 -7.43
C ASN A 123 4.10 25.61 -8.04
N GLY A 124 3.11 26.07 -7.27
CA GLY A 124 2.17 27.12 -7.70
C GLY A 124 1.12 26.68 -8.73
N MET A 125 0.93 25.36 -8.92
CA MET A 125 -0.03 24.85 -9.90
C MET A 125 -1.46 25.14 -9.48
N SER A 126 -2.33 25.46 -10.44
CA SER A 126 -3.76 25.69 -10.20
C SER A 126 -4.45 24.41 -9.75
N ASP A 127 -5.56 24.52 -9.02
CA ASP A 127 -6.29 23.37 -8.48
C ASP A 127 -6.79 22.44 -9.60
N GLY A 128 -7.35 23.00 -10.67
CA GLY A 128 -7.83 22.21 -11.81
C GLY A 128 -6.74 21.41 -12.48
N LEU A 129 -5.56 22.00 -12.71
CA LEU A 129 -4.43 21.31 -13.32
C LEU A 129 -3.83 20.26 -12.37
N THR A 130 -3.77 20.55 -11.06
CA THR A 130 -3.35 19.61 -10.03
C THR A 130 -4.24 18.37 -10.01
N ILE A 131 -5.56 18.55 -10.05
CA ILE A 131 -6.52 17.45 -10.08
C ILE A 131 -6.38 16.65 -11.37
N PHE A 132 -6.30 17.31 -12.51
CA PHE A 132 -6.21 16.65 -13.80
C PHE A 132 -4.94 15.79 -13.95
N LEU A 133 -3.78 16.40 -13.72
CA LEU A 133 -2.51 15.68 -13.81
C LEU A 133 -2.37 14.62 -12.71
N GLY A 134 -2.79 14.95 -11.49
CA GLY A 134 -2.79 14.01 -10.37
C GLY A 134 -3.64 12.78 -10.66
N ALA A 135 -4.83 12.95 -11.23
CA ALA A 135 -5.72 11.86 -11.60
C ALA A 135 -5.11 10.96 -12.70
N ILE A 136 -4.49 11.56 -13.72
CA ILE A 136 -3.83 10.79 -14.79
C ILE A 136 -2.67 9.98 -14.22
N ILE A 137 -1.78 10.61 -13.46
CA ILE A 137 -0.62 9.94 -12.88
C ILE A 137 -1.05 8.81 -11.95
N LEU A 138 -2.03 9.07 -11.07
CA LEU A 138 -2.55 8.05 -10.16
C LEU A 138 -3.19 6.90 -10.95
N GLY A 139 -4.05 7.19 -11.92
CA GLY A 139 -4.76 6.17 -12.68
C GLY A 139 -3.85 5.30 -13.54
N VAL A 140 -2.87 5.91 -14.20
CA VAL A 140 -1.89 5.17 -15.03
C VAL A 140 -0.96 4.33 -14.14
N SER A 141 -0.43 4.90 -13.06
CA SER A 141 0.44 4.18 -12.14
C SER A 141 -0.28 3.02 -11.46
N ALA A 142 -1.56 3.20 -11.13
CA ALA A 142 -2.41 2.17 -10.56
C ALA A 142 -2.64 0.95 -11.48
N ALA A 143 -2.52 1.12 -12.80
CA ALA A 143 -2.53 0.00 -13.74
C ALA A 143 -1.12 -0.55 -14.01
N LEU A 144 -0.12 0.32 -14.05
CA LEU A 144 1.26 -0.02 -14.43
C LEU A 144 1.99 -0.82 -13.35
N PHE A 145 1.88 -0.42 -12.08
CA PHE A 145 2.61 -1.08 -10.99
C PHE A 145 2.24 -2.55 -10.80
N PRO A 146 0.95 -2.93 -10.75
CA PRO A 146 0.59 -4.35 -10.73
C PRO A 146 1.08 -5.11 -11.97
N ALA A 147 1.04 -4.50 -13.16
CA ALA A 147 1.52 -5.10 -14.39
C ALA A 147 3.02 -5.48 -14.33
N ILE A 148 3.85 -4.61 -13.75
CA ILE A 148 5.28 -4.85 -13.58
C ILE A 148 5.55 -6.07 -12.71
N ALA A 149 4.79 -6.26 -11.62
CA ALA A 149 4.96 -7.40 -10.71
C ALA A 149 4.33 -8.69 -11.20
N GLN A 150 3.42 -8.63 -12.16
CA GLN A 150 2.58 -9.77 -12.52
C GLN A 150 3.36 -11.02 -12.93
N LYS A 151 4.50 -10.85 -13.59
CA LYS A 151 5.36 -11.99 -13.96
C LYS A 151 5.88 -12.76 -12.73
N GLY A 152 6.21 -12.05 -11.65
CA GLY A 152 6.59 -12.64 -10.37
C GLY A 152 5.39 -13.27 -9.66
N MET A 153 4.25 -12.57 -9.67
CA MET A 153 3.02 -13.05 -9.04
C MET A 153 2.53 -14.37 -9.65
N ARG A 154 2.51 -14.51 -10.96
CA ARG A 154 2.17 -15.78 -11.65
C ARG A 154 3.02 -16.96 -11.20
N LYS A 155 4.30 -16.74 -10.91
CA LYS A 155 5.19 -17.80 -10.43
C LYS A 155 4.85 -18.26 -9.01
N ILE A 156 4.32 -17.35 -8.19
CA ILE A 156 3.96 -17.63 -6.79
C ILE A 156 2.56 -18.20 -6.70
N THR A 157 1.59 -17.63 -7.41
CA THR A 157 0.18 -18.01 -7.32
C THR A 157 -0.22 -19.13 -8.27
N GLY A 158 0.51 -19.29 -9.37
CA GLY A 158 0.16 -20.21 -10.45
C GLY A 158 -0.97 -19.72 -11.37
N GLU A 159 -1.48 -18.50 -11.16
CA GLU A 159 -2.65 -17.95 -11.86
C GLU A 159 -2.48 -16.45 -12.19
N ASP A 160 -3.38 -15.91 -13.02
CA ASP A 160 -3.39 -14.52 -13.46
C ASP A 160 -4.46 -13.66 -12.78
N GLU A 161 -5.27 -14.22 -11.90
CA GLU A 161 -6.41 -13.55 -11.30
C GLU A 161 -6.00 -12.60 -10.17
N LEU A 162 -4.82 -12.82 -9.58
CA LEU A 162 -4.28 -12.01 -8.51
C LEU A 162 -3.12 -11.16 -8.98
N ALA A 163 -3.13 -9.88 -8.61
CA ALA A 163 -2.05 -8.93 -8.87
C ALA A 163 -1.64 -8.21 -7.59
N MET A 164 -0.36 -7.83 -7.51
CA MET A 164 0.18 -7.10 -6.37
C MET A 164 0.11 -5.60 -6.61
N GLY A 165 -0.75 -4.91 -5.86
CA GLY A 165 -0.89 -3.45 -5.90
C GLY A 165 -0.07 -2.76 -4.82
N HIS A 166 1.13 -2.29 -5.15
CA HIS A 166 1.99 -1.52 -4.25
C HIS A 166 2.88 -0.56 -5.03
N TYR A 167 3.19 0.63 -4.49
CA TYR A 167 4.07 1.58 -5.19
C TYR A 167 5.55 1.23 -5.12
N VAL A 168 5.94 0.28 -4.26
CA VAL A 168 7.30 -0.31 -4.23
C VAL A 168 7.41 -1.54 -5.15
N THR A 169 6.42 -1.79 -6.00
CA THR A 169 6.34 -2.94 -6.89
C THR A 169 7.58 -3.13 -7.77
N ILE A 170 8.24 -2.04 -8.17
CA ILE A 170 9.49 -2.14 -8.95
C ILE A 170 10.57 -2.88 -8.17
N ALA A 171 10.75 -2.57 -6.88
CA ALA A 171 11.70 -3.27 -6.02
C ALA A 171 11.35 -4.75 -5.87
N TYR A 172 10.07 -5.07 -5.70
CA TYR A 172 9.62 -6.46 -5.64
C TYR A 172 9.84 -7.22 -6.95
N ALA A 173 9.61 -6.57 -8.09
CA ALA A 173 9.87 -7.18 -9.40
C ALA A 173 11.37 -7.45 -9.61
N ILE A 174 12.24 -6.52 -9.21
CA ILE A 174 13.69 -6.69 -9.24
C ILE A 174 14.11 -7.82 -8.30
N SER A 175 13.62 -7.84 -7.05
CA SER A 175 13.91 -8.89 -6.07
C SER A 175 13.45 -10.27 -6.57
N SER A 176 12.25 -10.34 -7.15
CA SER A 176 11.73 -11.56 -7.77
C SER A 176 12.60 -12.03 -8.94
N PHE A 177 13.06 -11.10 -9.78
CA PHE A 177 13.96 -11.42 -10.89
C PHE A 177 15.30 -11.97 -10.39
N ILE A 178 15.93 -11.29 -9.44
CA ILE A 178 17.20 -11.71 -8.83
C ILE A 178 17.00 -13.08 -8.16
N GLY A 179 16.00 -13.23 -7.29
CA GLY A 179 15.70 -14.47 -6.60
C GLY A 179 15.46 -15.64 -7.56
N SER A 180 14.81 -15.38 -8.70
CA SER A 180 14.60 -16.42 -9.72
C SER A 180 15.88 -16.88 -10.44
N LYS A 181 16.97 -16.12 -10.31
CA LYS A 181 18.27 -16.45 -10.93
C LYS A 181 19.25 -17.11 -9.97
N ILE A 182 19.22 -16.72 -8.70
CA ILE A 182 20.18 -17.18 -7.68
C ILE A 182 19.52 -18.05 -6.61
N GLY A 183 18.20 -18.01 -6.46
CA GLY A 183 17.44 -18.81 -5.51
C GLY A 183 17.12 -20.19 -6.06
N ASN A 184 17.00 -21.15 -5.15
CA ASN A 184 16.49 -22.48 -5.45
C ASN A 184 15.07 -22.59 -4.84
N PRO A 185 14.03 -22.97 -5.62
CA PRO A 185 12.67 -23.12 -5.11
C PRO A 185 12.54 -24.14 -3.96
N GLU A 186 13.47 -25.09 -3.88
CA GLU A 186 13.52 -26.10 -2.82
C GLU A 186 14.05 -25.56 -1.49
N ASP A 187 14.71 -24.39 -1.52
CA ASP A 187 15.26 -23.74 -0.34
C ASP A 187 14.20 -22.84 0.31
N SER A 188 13.47 -23.40 1.25
CA SER A 188 12.53 -22.63 2.07
C SER A 188 13.28 -21.83 3.13
N THR A 189 12.86 -20.57 3.34
CA THR A 189 13.35 -19.74 4.45
C THR A 189 13.06 -20.37 5.81
N GLU A 190 12.08 -21.27 5.92
CA GLU A 190 11.78 -22.01 7.13
C GLU A 190 12.89 -23.03 7.48
N LYS A 191 13.61 -23.54 6.46
CA LYS A 191 14.75 -24.46 6.63
C LYS A 191 16.07 -23.73 6.91
N LEU A 192 16.07 -22.39 6.84
CA LEU A 192 17.27 -21.58 7.06
C LEU A 192 17.78 -21.78 8.50
N LYS A 193 18.99 -22.26 8.64
CA LYS A 193 19.68 -22.35 9.92
C LYS A 193 20.34 -21.03 10.24
N LEU A 194 19.66 -20.21 11.01
CA LEU A 194 20.22 -18.96 11.51
C LEU A 194 21.14 -19.22 12.70
N PRO A 195 22.21 -18.43 12.88
CA PRO A 195 22.95 -18.38 14.15
C PRO A 195 21.99 -18.13 15.31
N SER A 196 22.28 -18.69 16.49
CA SER A 196 21.36 -18.65 17.64
C SER A 196 20.96 -17.22 18.05
N TRP A 197 21.83 -16.25 17.89
CA TRP A 197 21.54 -14.84 18.18
C TRP A 197 20.59 -14.17 17.18
N LEU A 198 20.43 -14.74 15.96
CA LEU A 198 19.47 -14.25 14.96
C LEU A 198 18.14 -15.03 15.02
N MET A 199 18.04 -16.10 15.80
CA MET A 199 16.82 -16.90 15.89
C MET A 199 15.63 -16.08 16.43
N ILE A 200 15.89 -15.07 17.25
CA ILE A 200 14.87 -14.16 17.77
C ILE A 200 14.11 -13.41 16.63
N PHE A 201 14.77 -13.15 15.51
CA PHE A 201 14.17 -12.47 14.35
C PHE A 201 13.47 -13.44 13.38
N LYS A 202 13.55 -14.74 13.61
CA LYS A 202 12.84 -15.73 12.80
C LYS A 202 11.32 -15.69 13.08
N ASP A 203 10.94 -15.33 14.30
CA ASP A 203 9.55 -15.20 14.70
C ASP A 203 9.06 -13.79 14.44
N TYR A 204 8.03 -13.67 13.60
CA TYR A 204 7.45 -12.37 13.24
C TYR A 204 6.86 -11.65 14.45
N ILE A 205 6.22 -12.38 15.37
CA ILE A 205 5.60 -11.78 16.57
C ILE A 205 6.69 -11.21 17.48
N VAL A 206 7.79 -11.92 17.66
CA VAL A 206 8.93 -11.45 18.45
C VAL A 206 9.55 -10.22 17.81
N SER A 207 9.76 -10.22 16.48
CA SER A 207 10.30 -9.07 15.76
C SER A 207 9.42 -7.83 15.90
N VAL A 208 8.10 -7.97 15.79
CA VAL A 208 7.14 -6.88 16.00
C VAL A 208 7.17 -6.41 17.46
N THR A 209 7.18 -7.32 18.43
CA THR A 209 7.21 -6.97 19.87
C THR A 209 8.48 -6.20 20.24
N LEU A 210 9.62 -6.56 19.67
CA LEU A 210 10.88 -5.85 19.90
C LEU A 210 10.93 -4.47 19.24
N SER A 211 10.09 -4.21 18.24
CA SER A 211 10.01 -2.92 17.56
C SER A 211 9.05 -1.93 18.24
N VAL A 212 8.22 -2.38 19.16
CA VAL A 212 7.25 -1.58 19.96
C VAL A 212 7.83 -1.20 21.31
#